data_61a52fdd0716f6972063e59f7bb4eacd
#
_entry.id   61a52fdd0716f6972063e59f7bb4eacd
#
_cell.length_a   1.000
_cell.length_b   1.000
_cell.length_c   1.000
_cell.angle_alpha   90.00
_cell.angle_beta   90.00
_cell.angle_gamma   90.00
#
_symmetry.space_group_name_H-M   'P 1'
#
loop_
_entity.id
_entity.type
_entity.pdbx_description
1 polymer ?
#
loop_
_entity_poly.entity_id
_entity_poly.type
_entity_poly.pdbx_seq_one_letter_code
_entity_poly.pdbx_strand_id
1 'polypeptide(L)'
;MAPALRRALLATLVLSGAMLAAANESVPANYNLPLWEDAKVPLALGTAPLDTPFLTVFLPPENHRNGGAVIVAPGGGNIMLMYGVEGMDIAERYNDWGVTAFVLTYRLSPRYNDKARVLDGKRAVQLVRARAAEFKLDPKRIGFIGFSAGSSLGRSVAAASGPGDPAAADPIDRQSSRPDYLGLVYGPGLGAPGETLKDFPPTFLLCAAADKGNAIGSAQLFADLTKAGAVAEIHVYQKGRHGFGSGSTNGIYSDWMPRLEHFLKQSGFIPGGKE
;
A
#
# COMPACT_ATOMS: atom_id res chain seq x y z
N MET A 1 -44.31 6.86 -82.07
CA MET A 1 -42.83 6.73 -81.80
C MET A 1 -42.55 7.28 -80.43
N ALA A 2 -42.26 6.41 -79.47
CA ALA A 2 -42.14 6.75 -78.08
C ALA A 2 -40.63 7.05 -77.67
N PRO A 3 -40.35 8.00 -76.80
CA PRO A 3 -39.02 8.15 -76.20
C PRO A 3 -38.93 7.37 -74.90
N ALA A 4 -37.78 6.75 -74.73
CA ALA A 4 -37.41 5.90 -73.60
C ALA A 4 -37.20 6.69 -72.30
N LEU A 5 -37.83 6.24 -71.25
CA LEU A 5 -37.60 6.72 -69.89
C LEU A 5 -36.29 6.09 -69.28
N ARG A 6 -35.30 6.87 -68.99
CA ARG A 6 -34.15 6.46 -68.17
C ARG A 6 -34.51 6.59 -66.69
N ARG A 7 -34.57 5.47 -65.97
CA ARG A 7 -34.70 5.40 -64.52
C ARG A 7 -33.27 5.52 -63.91
N ALA A 8 -33.05 6.57 -63.18
CA ALA A 8 -31.87 6.71 -62.34
C ALA A 8 -32.13 5.93 -61.04
N LEU A 9 -31.29 4.93 -60.74
CA LEU A 9 -31.23 4.29 -59.42
C LEU A 9 -30.40 5.18 -58.48
N LEU A 10 -31.02 5.77 -57.46
CA LEU A 10 -30.33 6.31 -56.31
C LEU A 10 -29.97 5.13 -55.36
N ALA A 11 -28.67 4.85 -55.25
CA ALA A 11 -28.16 3.95 -54.23
C ALA A 11 -27.99 4.72 -52.93
N THR A 12 -28.85 4.47 -51.95
CA THR A 12 -28.74 5.01 -50.59
C THR A 12 -27.71 4.17 -49.82
N LEU A 13 -26.55 4.73 -49.58
CA LEU A 13 -25.51 4.11 -48.74
C LEU A 13 -25.93 4.31 -47.27
N VAL A 14 -26.42 3.26 -46.62
CA VAL A 14 -26.65 3.22 -45.17
C VAL A 14 -25.32 2.91 -44.54
N LEU A 15 -24.64 3.92 -43.99
CA LEU A 15 -23.52 3.73 -43.07
C LEU A 15 -24.06 3.22 -41.74
N SER A 16 -23.97 1.93 -41.52
CA SER A 16 -24.15 1.31 -40.20
C SER A 16 -22.94 1.68 -39.35
N GLY A 17 -23.05 2.74 -38.56
CA GLY A 17 -22.09 3.02 -37.48
C GLY A 17 -22.21 1.95 -36.40
N ALA A 18 -21.37 0.93 -36.48
CA ALA A 18 -21.13 0.05 -35.34
C ALA A 18 -20.42 0.84 -34.26
N MET A 19 -21.16 1.40 -33.31
CA MET A 19 -20.61 1.80 -32.02
C MET A 19 -20.08 0.53 -31.36
N LEU A 20 -18.75 0.36 -31.33
CA LEU A 20 -18.11 -0.55 -30.36
C LEU A 20 -18.42 0.04 -29.00
N ALA A 21 -19.42 -0.51 -28.31
CA ALA A 21 -19.52 -0.39 -26.87
C ALA A 21 -18.29 -1.10 -26.30
N ALA A 22 -17.29 -0.33 -25.83
CA ALA A 22 -16.24 -0.85 -24.98
C ALA A 22 -16.96 -1.48 -23.78
N ALA A 23 -16.94 -2.81 -23.71
CA ALA A 23 -17.39 -3.51 -22.54
C ALA A 23 -16.58 -2.98 -21.36
N ASN A 24 -17.26 -2.28 -20.47
CA ASN A 24 -16.70 -1.86 -19.21
C ASN A 24 -16.57 -3.14 -18.39
N GLU A 25 -15.46 -3.88 -18.59
CA GLU A 25 -15.13 -5.00 -17.73
C GLU A 25 -15.00 -4.41 -16.33
N SER A 26 -15.97 -4.68 -15.48
CA SER A 26 -15.93 -4.31 -14.08
C SER A 26 -14.71 -5.01 -13.48
N VAL A 27 -13.67 -4.22 -13.17
CA VAL A 27 -12.50 -4.72 -12.46
C VAL A 27 -13.01 -5.43 -11.22
N PRO A 28 -12.62 -6.71 -10.98
CA PRO A 28 -13.05 -7.42 -9.77
C PRO A 28 -12.73 -6.56 -8.53
N ALA A 29 -13.63 -6.57 -7.55
CA ALA A 29 -13.46 -5.75 -6.34
C ALA A 29 -12.13 -6.00 -5.63
N ASN A 30 -11.58 -7.22 -5.74
CA ASN A 30 -10.28 -7.62 -5.22
C ASN A 30 -9.57 -8.51 -6.24
N TYR A 31 -8.35 -8.15 -6.63
CA TYR A 31 -7.52 -8.94 -7.53
C TYR A 31 -6.03 -8.81 -7.16
N ASN A 32 -5.24 -9.78 -7.60
CA ASN A 32 -3.80 -9.80 -7.33
C ASN A 32 -3.02 -9.09 -8.42
N LEU A 33 -2.07 -8.27 -8.00
CA LEU A 33 -1.15 -7.52 -8.83
C LEU A 33 0.27 -8.00 -8.55
N PRO A 34 0.92 -8.80 -9.41
CA PRO A 34 2.29 -9.23 -9.22
C PRO A 34 3.26 -8.05 -9.09
N LEU A 35 4.24 -8.15 -8.20
CA LEU A 35 5.27 -7.10 -8.04
C LEU A 35 6.25 -7.09 -9.21
N TRP A 36 6.53 -8.22 -9.80
CA TRP A 36 7.37 -8.40 -10.99
C TRP A 36 6.67 -9.28 -12.00
N GLU A 37 7.04 -9.14 -13.24
CA GLU A 37 6.69 -10.10 -14.27
C GLU A 37 7.27 -11.48 -13.95
N ASP A 38 6.63 -12.53 -14.42
CA ASP A 38 7.09 -13.91 -14.24
C ASP A 38 8.58 -14.07 -14.62
N ALA A 39 9.29 -14.88 -13.84
CA ALA A 39 10.74 -15.14 -13.95
C ALA A 39 11.67 -13.94 -13.72
N LYS A 40 11.16 -12.73 -13.37
CA LYS A 40 11.99 -11.55 -13.09
C LYS A 40 12.05 -11.17 -11.61
N VAL A 41 11.55 -12.03 -10.71
CA VAL A 41 11.58 -11.77 -9.27
C VAL A 41 13.03 -11.84 -8.75
N PRO A 42 13.62 -10.73 -8.28
CA PRO A 42 15.00 -10.74 -7.79
C PRO A 42 15.17 -11.68 -6.59
N LEU A 43 16.27 -12.42 -6.55
CA LEU A 43 16.57 -13.40 -5.49
C LEU A 43 15.53 -14.52 -5.35
N ALA A 44 14.71 -14.79 -6.36
CA ALA A 44 13.79 -15.91 -6.33
C ALA A 44 14.55 -17.25 -6.29
N LEU A 45 14.06 -18.17 -5.48
CA LEU A 45 14.59 -19.54 -5.37
C LEU A 45 13.77 -20.55 -6.19
N GLY A 46 12.75 -20.07 -6.91
CA GLY A 46 11.84 -20.83 -7.75
C GLY A 46 10.71 -19.96 -8.26
N THR A 47 9.65 -20.61 -8.75
CA THR A 47 8.45 -19.98 -9.32
C THR A 47 7.16 -20.39 -8.60
N ALA A 48 7.28 -20.99 -7.42
CA ALA A 48 6.13 -21.35 -6.60
C ALA A 48 5.40 -20.10 -6.05
N PRO A 49 4.15 -20.20 -5.62
CA PRO A 49 3.41 -19.04 -5.07
C PRO A 49 4.15 -18.31 -3.95
N LEU A 50 4.96 -19.00 -3.15
CA LEU A 50 5.77 -18.38 -2.08
C LEU A 50 7.02 -17.65 -2.60
N ASP A 51 7.35 -17.80 -3.88
CA ASP A 51 8.48 -17.12 -4.54
C ASP A 51 8.05 -15.87 -5.30
N THR A 52 6.73 -15.68 -5.50
CA THR A 52 6.14 -14.64 -6.33
C THR A 52 5.33 -13.66 -5.48
N PRO A 53 5.95 -12.61 -4.91
CA PRO A 53 5.26 -11.62 -4.11
C PRO A 53 4.30 -10.77 -4.96
N PHE A 54 3.17 -10.36 -4.35
CA PHE A 54 2.11 -9.61 -5.03
C PHE A 54 1.37 -8.67 -4.08
N LEU A 55 0.59 -7.76 -4.64
CA LEU A 55 -0.38 -6.94 -3.94
C LEU A 55 -1.79 -7.45 -4.22
N THR A 56 -2.62 -7.59 -3.19
CA THR A 56 -4.07 -7.70 -3.40
C THR A 56 -4.68 -6.31 -3.32
N VAL A 57 -5.38 -5.92 -4.36
CA VAL A 57 -5.93 -4.56 -4.53
C VAL A 57 -7.32 -4.49 -3.90
N PHE A 58 -7.55 -3.51 -3.04
CA PHE A 58 -8.84 -3.16 -2.44
C PHE A 58 -9.22 -1.75 -2.87
N LEU A 59 -10.25 -1.63 -3.70
CA LEU A 59 -10.70 -0.35 -4.24
C LEU A 59 -11.92 0.14 -3.45
N PRO A 60 -11.91 1.37 -2.93
CA PRO A 60 -13.13 1.97 -2.42
C PRO A 60 -14.12 2.23 -3.56
N PRO A 61 -15.43 2.39 -3.28
CA PRO A 61 -16.40 2.81 -4.28
C PRO A 61 -15.90 4.03 -5.07
N GLU A 62 -16.14 4.06 -6.37
CA GLU A 62 -15.52 5.04 -7.27
C GLU A 62 -15.81 6.49 -6.85
N ASN A 63 -17.04 6.76 -6.43
CA ASN A 63 -17.48 8.07 -5.92
C ASN A 63 -16.91 8.44 -4.54
N HIS A 64 -16.21 7.52 -3.88
CA HIS A 64 -15.61 7.73 -2.56
C HIS A 64 -14.09 7.88 -2.63
N ARG A 65 -13.45 7.54 -3.77
CA ARG A 65 -12.00 7.58 -3.94
C ARG A 65 -11.45 8.98 -3.79
N ASN A 66 -10.49 9.16 -2.89
CA ASN A 66 -9.89 10.46 -2.59
C ASN A 66 -8.48 10.64 -3.19
N GLY A 67 -7.97 9.65 -3.92
CA GLY A 67 -6.63 9.65 -4.51
C GLY A 67 -5.50 9.24 -3.56
N GLY A 68 -5.77 8.98 -2.29
CA GLY A 68 -4.80 8.39 -1.37
C GLY A 68 -4.61 6.89 -1.60
N ALA A 69 -3.43 6.38 -1.26
CA ALA A 69 -3.11 4.96 -1.30
C ALA A 69 -2.36 4.49 -0.07
N VAL A 70 -2.49 3.21 0.28
CA VAL A 70 -1.72 2.57 1.34
C VAL A 70 -1.29 1.17 0.95
N ILE A 71 -0.04 0.83 1.24
CA ILE A 71 0.45 -0.55 1.23
C ILE A 71 0.32 -1.08 2.65
N VAL A 72 -0.40 -2.19 2.82
CA VAL A 72 -0.63 -2.86 4.10
C VAL A 72 0.25 -4.10 4.15
N ALA A 73 1.17 -4.16 5.11
CA ALA A 73 2.05 -5.30 5.33
C ALA A 73 1.64 -6.05 6.60
N PRO A 74 0.96 -7.20 6.48
CA PRO A 74 0.59 -8.01 7.63
C PRO A 74 1.81 -8.53 8.40
N GLY A 75 1.67 -8.79 9.70
CA GLY A 75 2.64 -9.50 10.52
C GLY A 75 2.52 -11.01 10.38
N GLY A 76 3.11 -11.73 11.33
CA GLY A 76 3.14 -13.19 11.37
C GLY A 76 4.54 -13.75 11.57
N GLY A 77 5.45 -12.98 12.20
CA GLY A 77 6.79 -13.42 12.57
C GLY A 77 7.70 -13.73 11.38
N ASN A 78 7.42 -13.21 10.20
CA ASN A 78 8.08 -13.54 8.92
C ASN A 78 7.93 -15.00 8.45
N ILE A 79 7.12 -15.83 9.09
CA ILE A 79 6.90 -17.24 8.74
C ILE A 79 5.49 -17.48 8.19
N MET A 80 4.58 -16.54 8.42
CA MET A 80 3.22 -16.51 7.89
C MET A 80 2.77 -15.07 7.69
N LEU A 81 1.57 -14.87 7.15
CA LEU A 81 0.92 -13.57 7.07
C LEU A 81 -0.43 -13.63 7.81
N MET A 82 -0.62 -12.72 8.77
CA MET A 82 -1.91 -12.52 9.46
C MET A 82 -2.87 -11.75 8.54
N TYR A 83 -3.11 -12.32 7.38
CA TYR A 83 -3.72 -11.68 6.21
C TYR A 83 -5.14 -11.14 6.47
N GLY A 84 -5.95 -11.82 7.30
CA GLY A 84 -7.29 -11.36 7.66
C GLY A 84 -7.22 -10.08 8.50
N VAL A 85 -6.82 -10.23 9.76
CA VAL A 85 -6.92 -9.18 10.80
C VAL A 85 -5.91 -8.04 10.65
N GLU A 86 -4.79 -8.26 9.96
CA GLU A 86 -3.74 -7.25 9.75
C GLU A 86 -3.58 -6.87 8.26
N GLY A 87 -4.37 -7.49 7.39
CA GLY A 87 -4.43 -7.22 5.96
C GLY A 87 -5.79 -6.72 5.54
N MET A 88 -6.76 -7.64 5.39
CA MET A 88 -8.08 -7.35 4.83
C MET A 88 -8.88 -6.37 5.69
N ASP A 89 -8.98 -6.60 7.00
CA ASP A 89 -9.71 -5.70 7.91
C ASP A 89 -9.15 -4.27 7.86
N ILE A 90 -7.83 -4.14 7.71
CA ILE A 90 -7.17 -2.84 7.60
C ILE A 90 -7.44 -2.19 6.24
N ALA A 91 -7.37 -2.97 5.16
CA ALA A 91 -7.66 -2.48 3.82
C ALA A 91 -9.10 -1.95 3.70
N GLU A 92 -10.07 -2.67 4.28
CA GLU A 92 -11.48 -2.24 4.33
C GLU A 92 -11.63 -0.91 5.09
N ARG A 93 -10.95 -0.75 6.23
CA ARG A 93 -10.96 0.52 6.97
C ARG A 93 -10.40 1.69 6.18
N TYR A 94 -9.32 1.48 5.44
CA TYR A 94 -8.80 2.50 4.55
C TYR A 94 -9.76 2.81 3.39
N ASN A 95 -10.47 1.80 2.88
CA ASN A 95 -11.52 2.02 1.87
C ASN A 95 -12.70 2.84 2.42
N ASP A 96 -13.06 2.69 3.70
CA ASP A 96 -14.07 3.54 4.37
C ASP A 96 -13.66 5.02 4.34
N TRP A 97 -12.37 5.32 4.34
CA TRP A 97 -11.82 6.69 4.20
C TRP A 97 -11.59 7.13 2.75
N GLY A 98 -11.99 6.31 1.78
CA GLY A 98 -11.78 6.59 0.35
C GLY A 98 -10.36 6.35 -0.15
N VAL A 99 -9.51 5.70 0.64
CA VAL A 99 -8.13 5.37 0.30
C VAL A 99 -8.07 4.00 -0.36
N THR A 100 -7.39 3.88 -1.50
CA THR A 100 -7.10 2.59 -2.13
C THR A 100 -6.05 1.83 -1.33
N ALA A 101 -6.35 0.59 -0.95
CA ALA A 101 -5.43 -0.23 -0.18
C ALA A 101 -4.87 -1.39 -1.00
N PHE A 102 -3.60 -1.72 -0.72
CA PHE A 102 -2.83 -2.76 -1.39
C PHE A 102 -2.23 -3.67 -0.32
N VAL A 103 -2.81 -4.86 -0.09
CA VAL A 103 -2.30 -5.81 0.89
C VAL A 103 -1.13 -6.57 0.29
N LEU A 104 0.04 -6.43 0.91
CA LEU A 104 1.30 -7.01 0.43
C LEU A 104 1.47 -8.45 0.91
N THR A 105 1.55 -9.37 -0.03
CA THR A 105 2.08 -10.72 0.18
C THR A 105 3.57 -10.68 -0.14
N TYR A 106 4.41 -10.60 0.90
CA TYR A 106 5.86 -10.57 0.79
C TYR A 106 6.46 -11.93 1.09
N ARG A 107 7.70 -12.18 0.61
CA ARG A 107 8.39 -13.46 0.77
C ARG A 107 8.79 -13.73 2.22
N LEU A 108 8.68 -15.01 2.65
CA LEU A 108 8.75 -15.41 4.05
C LEU A 108 9.97 -16.29 4.37
N SER A 109 10.37 -16.29 5.66
CA SER A 109 11.35 -17.21 6.23
C SER A 109 10.78 -18.63 6.36
N PRO A 110 11.63 -19.67 6.44
CA PRO A 110 13.09 -19.62 6.35
C PRO A 110 13.61 -19.52 4.91
N ARG A 111 12.73 -19.59 3.91
CA ARG A 111 13.11 -19.61 2.49
C ARG A 111 13.76 -18.30 2.05
N TYR A 112 13.31 -17.17 2.59
CA TYR A 112 13.81 -15.83 2.25
C TYR A 112 14.23 -15.05 3.50
N ASN A 113 15.24 -14.20 3.33
CA ASN A 113 15.76 -13.30 4.36
C ASN A 113 15.19 -11.87 4.23
N ASP A 114 15.63 -10.98 5.13
CA ASP A 114 15.20 -9.58 5.15
C ASP A 114 15.51 -8.83 3.85
N LYS A 115 16.63 -9.14 3.18
CA LYS A 115 16.97 -8.50 1.90
C LYS A 115 15.89 -8.72 0.84
N ALA A 116 15.36 -9.94 0.73
CA ALA A 116 14.29 -10.24 -0.21
C ALA A 116 12.99 -9.52 0.17
N ARG A 117 12.63 -9.51 1.46
CA ARG A 117 11.42 -8.82 1.97
C ARG A 117 11.48 -7.30 1.74
N VAL A 118 12.64 -6.68 2.00
CA VAL A 118 12.82 -5.24 1.77
C VAL A 118 12.70 -4.91 0.28
N LEU A 119 13.22 -5.75 -0.61
CA LEU A 119 13.00 -5.59 -2.06
C LEU A 119 11.52 -5.66 -2.42
N ASP A 120 10.76 -6.59 -1.84
CA ASP A 120 9.32 -6.72 -2.06
C ASP A 120 8.58 -5.45 -1.62
N GLY A 121 8.87 -4.94 -0.43
CA GLY A 121 8.26 -3.73 0.09
C GLY A 121 8.61 -2.48 -0.72
N LYS A 122 9.87 -2.31 -1.11
CA LYS A 122 10.29 -1.21 -2.00
C LYS A 122 9.59 -1.27 -3.34
N ARG A 123 9.56 -2.46 -3.95
CA ARG A 123 8.90 -2.67 -5.24
C ARG A 123 7.39 -2.42 -5.16
N ALA A 124 6.74 -2.77 -4.04
CA ALA A 124 5.34 -2.47 -3.83
C ALA A 124 5.06 -0.95 -3.89
N VAL A 125 5.88 -0.13 -3.22
CA VAL A 125 5.76 1.34 -3.28
C VAL A 125 5.98 1.86 -4.70
N GLN A 126 7.02 1.40 -5.38
CA GLN A 126 7.35 1.80 -6.75
C GLN A 126 6.25 1.42 -7.75
N LEU A 127 5.71 0.20 -7.63
CA LEU A 127 4.65 -0.30 -8.51
C LEU A 127 3.36 0.52 -8.38
N VAL A 128 2.92 0.78 -7.14
CA VAL A 128 1.73 1.60 -6.89
C VAL A 128 1.94 3.02 -7.43
N ARG A 129 3.14 3.60 -7.22
CA ARG A 129 3.48 4.93 -7.73
C ARG A 129 3.54 4.98 -9.26
N ALA A 130 4.11 3.97 -9.92
CA ALA A 130 4.15 3.86 -11.38
C ALA A 130 2.75 3.74 -11.99
N ARG A 131 1.83 3.06 -11.30
CA ARG A 131 0.45 2.84 -11.76
C ARG A 131 -0.56 3.83 -11.15
N ALA A 132 -0.10 4.94 -10.57
CA ALA A 132 -0.96 5.91 -9.90
C ALA A 132 -2.09 6.42 -10.80
N ALA A 133 -1.80 6.72 -12.07
CA ALA A 133 -2.80 7.19 -13.03
C ALA A 133 -3.91 6.16 -13.27
N GLU A 134 -3.58 4.88 -13.37
CA GLU A 134 -4.54 3.78 -13.57
C GLU A 134 -5.53 3.68 -12.41
N PHE A 135 -5.04 3.80 -11.18
CA PHE A 135 -5.85 3.74 -9.97
C PHE A 135 -6.46 5.08 -9.56
N LYS A 136 -6.24 6.15 -10.35
CA LYS A 136 -6.66 7.53 -10.03
C LYS A 136 -6.08 8.02 -8.69
N LEU A 137 -4.79 7.72 -8.44
CA LEU A 137 -4.07 8.09 -7.22
C LEU A 137 -3.21 9.34 -7.41
N ASP A 138 -2.96 10.03 -6.31
CA ASP A 138 -1.89 11.02 -6.19
C ASP A 138 -0.58 10.30 -5.85
N PRO A 139 0.45 10.33 -6.73
CA PRO A 139 1.71 9.63 -6.50
C PRO A 139 2.51 10.16 -5.30
N LYS A 140 2.07 11.23 -4.66
CA LYS A 140 2.66 11.83 -3.45
C LYS A 140 1.86 11.50 -2.17
N ARG A 141 0.86 10.62 -2.26
CA ARG A 141 0.03 10.21 -1.12
C ARG A 141 -0.06 8.68 -1.02
N ILE A 142 1.10 8.01 -1.08
CA ILE A 142 1.23 6.55 -0.99
C ILE A 142 1.90 6.19 0.33
N GLY A 143 1.13 5.71 1.30
CA GLY A 143 1.62 5.29 2.60
C GLY A 143 2.01 3.82 2.66
N PHE A 144 2.63 3.47 3.78
CA PHE A 144 2.92 2.09 4.14
C PHE A 144 2.54 1.88 5.61
N ILE A 145 1.65 0.93 5.88
CA ILE A 145 1.34 0.52 7.25
C ILE A 145 1.72 -0.94 7.44
N GLY A 146 2.42 -1.22 8.53
CA GLY A 146 2.85 -2.57 8.85
C GLY A 146 2.52 -2.97 10.28
N PHE A 147 2.34 -4.27 10.47
CA PHE A 147 1.98 -4.89 11.73
C PHE A 147 3.05 -5.88 12.16
N SER A 148 3.56 -5.81 13.40
CA SER A 148 4.56 -6.76 13.90
C SER A 148 5.78 -6.89 12.95
N ALA A 149 6.00 -8.06 12.36
CA ALA A 149 7.02 -8.27 11.33
C ALA A 149 6.85 -7.34 10.11
N GLY A 150 5.59 -7.07 9.70
CA GLY A 150 5.28 -6.09 8.64
C GLY A 150 5.61 -4.65 9.04
N SER A 151 5.52 -4.31 10.32
CA SER A 151 5.95 -3.02 10.85
C SER A 151 7.47 -2.85 10.75
N SER A 152 8.23 -3.88 11.15
CA SER A 152 9.70 -3.91 10.96
C SER A 152 10.08 -3.80 9.48
N LEU A 153 9.31 -4.47 8.60
CA LEU A 153 9.47 -4.34 7.15
C LEU A 153 9.25 -2.89 6.69
N GLY A 154 8.16 -2.24 7.13
CA GLY A 154 7.85 -0.85 6.77
C GLY A 154 8.96 0.13 7.14
N ARG A 155 9.53 0.00 8.36
CA ARG A 155 10.70 0.77 8.79
C ARG A 155 11.91 0.52 7.88
N SER A 156 12.19 -0.76 7.60
CA SER A 156 13.34 -1.14 6.73
C SER A 156 13.16 -0.63 5.30
N VAL A 157 11.94 -0.64 4.76
CA VAL A 157 11.61 -0.07 3.45
C VAL A 157 11.87 1.43 3.44
N ALA A 158 11.44 2.16 4.46
CA ALA A 158 11.67 3.60 4.56
C ALA A 158 13.17 3.93 4.67
N ALA A 159 13.89 3.21 5.53
CA ALA A 159 15.34 3.39 5.74
C ALA A 159 16.16 3.08 4.48
N ALA A 160 15.77 2.07 3.69
CA ALA A 160 16.43 1.66 2.46
C ALA A 160 15.85 2.31 1.19
N SER A 161 14.93 3.27 1.34
CA SER A 161 14.25 3.90 0.21
C SER A 161 15.18 4.82 -0.59
N GLY A 162 14.81 5.06 -1.84
CA GLY A 162 15.55 5.96 -2.74
C GLY A 162 14.63 6.61 -3.78
N PRO A 163 15.16 7.57 -4.54
CA PRO A 163 14.38 8.34 -5.52
C PRO A 163 13.97 7.52 -6.75
N GLY A 164 14.50 6.31 -6.91
CA GLY A 164 14.44 5.52 -8.13
C GLY A 164 15.65 5.77 -9.03
N ASP A 165 15.82 4.94 -10.05
CA ASP A 165 16.87 5.08 -11.06
C ASP A 165 16.25 5.54 -12.39
N PRO A 166 16.42 6.81 -12.82
CA PRO A 166 15.85 7.31 -14.07
C PRO A 166 16.30 6.53 -15.31
N ALA A 167 17.46 5.85 -15.24
CA ALA A 167 18.02 5.08 -16.34
C ALA A 167 17.62 3.60 -16.31
N ALA A 168 16.87 3.15 -15.29
CA ALA A 168 16.44 1.77 -15.19
C ALA A 168 15.64 1.33 -16.43
N ALA A 169 15.88 0.11 -16.90
CA ALA A 169 15.14 -0.46 -18.03
C ALA A 169 13.65 -0.66 -17.67
N ASP A 170 13.38 -1.14 -16.45
CA ASP A 170 12.02 -1.26 -15.93
C ASP A 170 11.49 0.12 -15.49
N PRO A 171 10.39 0.62 -16.09
CA PRO A 171 9.81 1.90 -15.71
C PRO A 171 9.40 2.00 -14.23
N ILE A 172 9.10 0.87 -13.58
CA ILE A 172 8.73 0.83 -12.17
C ILE A 172 9.94 1.19 -11.30
N ASP A 173 11.14 0.71 -11.63
CA ASP A 173 12.36 1.02 -10.88
C ASP A 173 12.79 2.49 -10.99
N ARG A 174 12.23 3.23 -11.95
CA ARG A 174 12.42 4.69 -12.08
C ARG A 174 11.66 5.48 -11.01
N GLN A 175 10.69 4.87 -10.34
CA GLN A 175 9.88 5.51 -9.30
C GLN A 175 10.58 5.49 -7.95
N SER A 176 10.30 6.51 -7.13
CA SER A 176 10.74 6.52 -5.73
C SER A 176 10.12 5.35 -4.97
N SER A 177 10.97 4.63 -4.21
CA SER A 177 10.54 3.58 -3.29
C SER A 177 10.22 4.11 -1.88
N ARG A 178 10.29 5.45 -1.64
CA ARG A 178 9.99 6.05 -0.35
C ARG A 178 8.49 6.15 -0.14
N PRO A 179 7.94 5.55 0.94
CA PRO A 179 6.57 5.83 1.34
C PRO A 179 6.40 7.31 1.71
N ASP A 180 5.20 7.87 1.49
CA ASP A 180 4.94 9.26 1.83
C ASP A 180 4.53 9.41 3.31
N TYR A 181 4.03 8.35 3.95
CA TYR A 181 3.85 8.22 5.40
C TYR A 181 4.01 6.77 5.86
N LEU A 182 4.20 6.57 7.15
CA LEU A 182 4.33 5.25 7.79
C LEU A 182 3.31 5.06 8.92
N GLY A 183 2.77 3.85 9.01
CA GLY A 183 2.11 3.32 10.20
C GLY A 183 2.92 2.13 10.74
N LEU A 184 3.43 2.22 11.95
CA LEU A 184 4.23 1.17 12.58
C LEU A 184 3.52 0.64 13.82
N VAL A 185 2.84 -0.51 13.65
CA VAL A 185 1.96 -1.08 14.67
C VAL A 185 2.65 -2.27 15.35
N TYR A 186 2.86 -2.17 16.65
CA TYR A 186 3.50 -3.13 17.56
C TYR A 186 4.72 -3.90 17.00
N GLY A 187 5.63 -3.20 16.35
CA GLY A 187 6.85 -3.83 15.86
C GLY A 187 7.75 -2.93 15.01
N PRO A 188 8.27 -1.80 15.54
CA PRO A 188 9.13 -0.90 14.76
C PRO A 188 10.47 -1.54 14.37
N GLY A 189 10.76 -2.74 14.92
CA GLY A 189 12.05 -3.40 14.74
C GLY A 189 13.22 -2.65 15.34
N LEU A 190 14.40 -3.21 15.17
CA LEU A 190 15.67 -2.52 15.40
C LEU A 190 16.04 -1.76 14.12
N GLY A 191 16.52 -0.53 14.23
CA GLY A 191 17.00 0.22 13.08
C GLY A 191 18.17 -0.49 12.40
N ALA A 192 18.36 -0.23 11.11
CA ALA A 192 19.54 -0.70 10.40
C ALA A 192 20.79 0.06 10.89
N PRO A 193 21.98 -0.57 10.94
CA PRO A 193 23.21 0.14 11.21
C PRO A 193 23.39 1.31 10.24
N GLY A 194 23.59 2.53 10.78
CA GLY A 194 23.74 3.73 9.96
C GLY A 194 22.44 4.31 9.42
N GLU A 195 21.27 3.85 9.87
CA GLU A 195 19.98 4.43 9.51
C GLU A 195 19.94 5.93 9.80
N THR A 196 19.53 6.73 8.82
CA THR A 196 19.28 8.15 9.01
C THR A 196 17.78 8.41 9.11
N LEU A 197 17.39 9.17 10.13
CA LEU A 197 15.98 9.51 10.40
C LEU A 197 15.63 10.95 9.94
N LYS A 198 16.60 11.72 9.42
CA LYS A 198 16.41 13.14 9.09
C LYS A 198 15.26 13.36 8.08
N ASP A 199 15.17 12.51 7.06
CA ASP A 199 14.16 12.62 6.01
C ASP A 199 13.14 11.46 6.09
N PHE A 200 12.96 10.92 7.31
CA PHE A 200 12.01 9.84 7.51
C PHE A 200 10.57 10.31 7.23
N PRO A 201 9.71 9.48 6.64
CA PRO A 201 8.32 9.86 6.41
C PRO A 201 7.59 10.21 7.71
N PRO A 202 6.57 11.08 7.69
CA PRO A 202 5.65 11.22 8.82
C PRO A 202 5.19 9.86 9.32
N THR A 203 5.38 9.59 10.62
CA THR A 203 5.25 8.24 11.18
C THR A 203 4.27 8.20 12.35
N PHE A 204 3.24 7.34 12.21
CA PHE A 204 2.33 6.98 13.28
C PHE A 204 2.81 5.68 13.94
N LEU A 205 3.00 5.69 15.26
CA LEU A 205 3.46 4.55 16.06
C LEU A 205 2.37 4.11 17.03
N LEU A 206 2.15 2.80 17.13
CA LEU A 206 1.12 2.24 17.99
C LEU A 206 1.59 0.93 18.64
N CYS A 207 1.41 0.81 19.96
CA CYS A 207 1.71 -0.42 20.69
C CYS A 207 0.92 -0.53 22.00
N ALA A 208 1.11 -1.62 22.73
CA ALA A 208 0.59 -1.80 24.09
C ALA A 208 1.76 -1.94 25.07
N ALA A 209 1.63 -1.34 26.25
CA ALA A 209 2.70 -1.35 27.28
C ALA A 209 3.07 -2.77 27.77
N ALA A 210 2.11 -3.71 27.73
CA ALA A 210 2.37 -5.10 28.09
C ALA A 210 3.22 -5.86 27.06
N ASP A 211 3.30 -5.37 25.82
CA ASP A 211 4.24 -5.82 24.77
C ASP A 211 5.57 -5.07 24.94
N LYS A 212 6.28 -5.35 26.04
CA LYS A 212 7.37 -4.54 26.57
C LYS A 212 8.46 -4.19 25.56
N GLY A 213 8.92 -5.16 24.76
CA GLY A 213 9.98 -4.95 23.77
C GLY A 213 9.56 -3.96 22.68
N ASN A 214 8.36 -4.15 22.15
CA ASN A 214 7.81 -3.28 21.11
C ASN A 214 7.42 -1.90 21.66
N ALA A 215 6.93 -1.82 22.88
CA ALA A 215 6.62 -0.54 23.54
C ALA A 215 7.89 0.31 23.74
N ILE A 216 8.96 -0.28 24.26
CA ILE A 216 10.25 0.40 24.43
C ILE A 216 10.82 0.81 23.06
N GLY A 217 10.83 -0.10 22.07
CA GLY A 217 11.32 0.19 20.72
C GLY A 217 10.53 1.30 20.03
N SER A 218 9.20 1.31 20.17
CA SER A 218 8.35 2.38 19.61
C SER A 218 8.60 3.73 20.28
N ALA A 219 8.73 3.76 21.59
CA ALA A 219 9.03 4.98 22.34
C ALA A 219 10.44 5.54 21.99
N GLN A 220 11.43 4.65 21.84
CA GLN A 220 12.78 5.05 21.42
C GLN A 220 12.76 5.60 20.00
N LEU A 221 12.11 4.93 19.05
CA LEU A 221 12.01 5.42 17.66
C LEU A 221 11.29 6.76 17.59
N PHE A 222 10.19 6.94 18.35
CA PHE A 222 9.50 8.23 18.45
C PHE A 222 10.43 9.35 18.92
N ALA A 223 11.21 9.10 20.00
CA ALA A 223 12.16 10.06 20.51
C ALA A 223 13.25 10.40 19.49
N ASP A 224 13.75 9.42 18.77
CA ASP A 224 14.81 9.60 17.78
C ASP A 224 14.31 10.32 16.52
N LEU A 225 13.09 10.02 16.04
CA LEU A 225 12.42 10.76 14.97
C LEU A 225 12.21 12.23 15.35
N THR A 226 11.75 12.49 16.56
CA THR A 226 11.54 13.85 17.08
C THR A 226 12.85 14.63 17.14
N LYS A 227 13.95 14.01 17.64
CA LYS A 227 15.29 14.61 17.64
C LYS A 227 15.81 14.90 16.24
N ALA A 228 15.47 14.06 15.26
CA ALA A 228 15.86 14.23 13.87
C ALA A 228 15.01 15.31 13.14
N GLY A 229 13.95 15.84 13.78
CA GLY A 229 13.03 16.81 13.19
C GLY A 229 11.99 16.20 12.27
N ALA A 230 11.82 14.88 12.29
CA ALA A 230 10.76 14.18 11.54
C ALA A 230 9.41 14.29 12.28
N VAL A 231 8.32 14.31 11.53
CA VAL A 231 6.95 14.29 12.09
C VAL A 231 6.65 12.89 12.61
N ALA A 232 6.28 12.79 13.88
CA ALA A 232 5.92 11.51 14.48
C ALA A 232 4.81 11.68 15.54
N GLU A 233 3.93 10.67 15.63
CA GLU A 233 2.90 10.55 16.66
C GLU A 233 2.96 9.15 17.24
N ILE A 234 2.82 9.00 18.57
CA ILE A 234 2.86 7.71 19.25
C ILE A 234 1.67 7.52 20.18
N HIS A 235 1.07 6.33 20.14
CA HIS A 235 0.06 5.87 21.10
C HIS A 235 0.50 4.58 21.77
N VAL A 236 0.43 4.55 23.11
CA VAL A 236 0.75 3.38 23.90
C VAL A 236 -0.42 3.04 24.80
N TYR A 237 -1.12 1.96 24.52
CA TYR A 237 -2.20 1.48 25.38
C TYR A 237 -1.66 0.91 26.68
N GLN A 238 -2.23 1.31 27.82
CA GLN A 238 -1.86 0.79 29.12
C GLN A 238 -2.06 -0.73 29.22
N LYS A 239 -3.21 -1.21 28.72
CA LYS A 239 -3.58 -2.62 28.70
C LYS A 239 -3.53 -3.15 27.28
N GLY A 240 -3.36 -4.46 27.17
CA GLY A 240 -3.35 -5.12 25.89
C GLY A 240 -2.09 -5.94 25.66
N ARG A 241 -2.07 -6.63 24.55
CA ARG A 241 -0.98 -7.53 24.16
C ARG A 241 -0.63 -7.34 22.69
N HIS A 242 0.42 -7.99 22.24
CA HIS A 242 0.81 -8.05 20.83
C HIS A 242 -0.31 -8.64 19.94
N GLY A 243 -0.41 -8.17 18.68
CA GLY A 243 -1.26 -8.80 17.67
C GLY A 243 -2.75 -8.46 17.77
N PHE A 244 -3.11 -7.22 18.13
CA PHE A 244 -4.52 -6.82 18.22
C PHE A 244 -5.18 -6.42 16.88
N GLY A 245 -4.43 -6.38 15.77
CA GLY A 245 -4.94 -6.07 14.44
C GLY A 245 -5.72 -4.76 14.37
N SER A 246 -6.85 -4.76 13.66
CA SER A 246 -7.74 -3.59 13.54
C SER A 246 -8.38 -3.15 14.88
N GLY A 247 -8.33 -3.99 15.91
CA GLY A 247 -8.99 -3.74 17.18
C GLY A 247 -10.52 -3.91 17.13
N SER A 248 -11.08 -4.29 15.99
CA SER A 248 -12.52 -4.36 15.78
C SER A 248 -13.25 -5.36 16.73
N THR A 249 -12.54 -6.39 17.17
CA THR A 249 -13.10 -7.43 18.05
C THR A 249 -12.85 -7.19 19.54
N ASN A 250 -12.13 -6.13 19.90
CA ASN A 250 -11.74 -5.84 21.26
C ASN A 250 -11.86 -4.35 21.58
N GLY A 251 -12.85 -3.98 22.37
CA GLY A 251 -13.15 -2.58 22.73
C GLY A 251 -12.00 -1.77 23.33
N ILE A 252 -10.92 -2.44 23.83
CA ILE A 252 -9.72 -1.76 24.37
C ILE A 252 -8.97 -0.98 23.29
N TYR A 253 -9.06 -1.44 22.03
CA TYR A 253 -8.31 -0.86 20.91
C TYR A 253 -9.22 -0.20 19.86
N SER A 254 -10.48 0.03 20.18
CA SER A 254 -11.47 0.49 19.19
C SER A 254 -11.21 1.90 18.67
N ASP A 255 -10.38 2.70 19.35
CA ASP A 255 -10.14 4.10 19.03
C ASP A 255 -8.83 4.39 18.26
N TRP A 256 -8.00 3.37 17.98
CA TRP A 256 -6.74 3.64 17.30
C TRP A 256 -6.89 3.97 15.81
N MET A 257 -7.84 3.34 15.13
CA MET A 257 -8.11 3.66 13.72
C MET A 257 -8.59 5.10 13.54
N PRO A 258 -9.54 5.63 14.33
CA PRO A 258 -9.87 7.06 14.35
C PRO A 258 -8.67 7.99 14.63
N ARG A 259 -7.74 7.59 15.50
CA ARG A 259 -6.51 8.37 15.75
C ARG A 259 -5.58 8.40 14.53
N LEU A 260 -5.39 7.24 13.88
CA LEU A 260 -4.65 7.17 12.63
C LEU A 260 -5.31 8.03 11.54
N GLU A 261 -6.63 7.98 11.40
CA GLU A 261 -7.37 8.82 10.46
C GLU A 261 -7.11 10.31 10.72
N HIS A 262 -7.15 10.72 11.98
CA HIS A 262 -6.85 12.10 12.39
C HIS A 262 -5.42 12.51 12.01
N PHE A 263 -4.42 11.66 12.33
CA PHE A 263 -3.02 11.88 11.93
C PHE A 263 -2.88 12.05 10.42
N LEU A 264 -3.55 11.20 9.62
CA LEU A 264 -3.49 11.27 8.16
C LEU A 264 -4.15 12.54 7.60
N LYS A 265 -5.25 13.02 8.23
CA LYS A 265 -5.91 14.27 7.89
C LYS A 265 -5.02 15.47 8.20
N GLN A 266 -4.44 15.54 9.39
CA GLN A 266 -3.54 16.62 9.80
C GLN A 266 -2.28 16.67 8.92
N SER A 267 -1.79 15.53 8.48
CA SER A 267 -0.61 15.40 7.61
C SER A 267 -0.92 15.58 6.12
N GLY A 268 -2.18 15.78 5.73
CA GLY A 268 -2.60 16.04 4.34
C GLY A 268 -2.64 14.80 3.44
N PHE A 269 -2.58 13.58 4.01
CA PHE A 269 -2.59 12.34 3.23
C PHE A 269 -4.00 11.88 2.85
N ILE A 270 -5.00 12.26 3.62
CA ILE A 270 -6.42 12.13 3.27
C ILE A 270 -7.13 13.47 3.46
N PRO A 271 -8.25 13.71 2.77
CA PRO A 271 -8.97 14.98 2.93
C PRO A 271 -9.37 15.23 4.38
N GLY A 272 -9.05 16.42 4.91
CA GLY A 272 -9.58 16.90 6.17
C GLY A 272 -11.07 17.16 6.03
N GLY A 273 -11.88 16.73 7.01
CA GLY A 273 -13.22 17.32 7.16
C GLY A 273 -13.05 18.82 7.38
N LYS A 274 -13.97 19.61 6.88
CA LYS A 274 -14.05 21.05 7.30
C LYS A 274 -14.28 21.04 8.82
N GLU A 275 -13.29 21.53 9.57
CA GLU A 275 -13.49 21.88 10.97
C GLU A 275 -14.60 22.95 11.08
#